data_9b985d6e586b4097b89bae1532066112
#
_entry.id   9b985d6e586b4097b89bae1532066112
#
_cell.length_a   1.000
_cell.length_b   1.000
_cell.length_c   1.000
_cell.angle_alpha   90.00
_cell.angle_beta   90.00
_cell.angle_gamma   90.00
#
_symmetry.space_group_name_H-M   'P 1'
#
loop_
_entity.id
_entity.type
_entity.pdbx_description
1 polymer ?
#
loop_
_entity_poly.entity_id
_entity_poly.type
_entity_poly.pdbx_seq_one_letter_code
_entity_poly.pdbx_strand_id
1 'polypeptide(L)'
;MKRILALVLSVLMVLCLFAGCGKDEEKSPDAPDVNGDGLNKNEVVNGPINPLTGEKVSEDNSDLRPYCVMINNHPDARPSVGLSQASIIYEALAEGGITRMMAVFNDVDGITVGSLRSARPYYISMAQAYDAIYIHAGGSEQAYSDIKTLGIDNMDGVRGARSGEASSYYRDQTRLSQGKNVEHTLFADGSKLASFCKNNYELKHDSSYDNTYG
;
A
#
# COMPACT_ATOMS: atom_id res chain seq x y z
N MET A 1 67.02 3.38 -16.42
CA MET A 1 66.53 2.65 -15.25
C MET A 1 65.23 3.19 -14.76
N LYS A 2 64.98 4.47 -14.44
CA LYS A 2 63.70 5.01 -13.90
C LYS A 2 62.47 4.76 -14.81
N ARG A 3 62.63 4.84 -16.15
CA ARG A 3 61.52 4.61 -17.13
C ARG A 3 61.12 3.14 -17.25
N ILE A 4 62.07 2.22 -17.10
CA ILE A 4 61.84 0.79 -17.14
C ILE A 4 61.11 0.37 -15.83
N LEU A 5 61.50 0.95 -14.68
CA LEU A 5 60.85 0.70 -13.39
C LEU A 5 59.41 1.19 -13.39
N ALA A 6 59.09 2.34 -13.99
CA ALA A 6 57.74 2.86 -14.12
C ALA A 6 56.84 1.97 -14.99
N LEU A 7 57.37 1.43 -16.08
CA LEU A 7 56.68 0.52 -16.97
C LEU A 7 56.36 -0.83 -16.26
N VAL A 8 57.33 -1.37 -15.53
CA VAL A 8 57.11 -2.60 -14.75
C VAL A 8 56.07 -2.40 -13.65
N LEU A 9 56.06 -1.26 -12.97
CA LEU A 9 55.07 -0.94 -11.94
C LEU A 9 53.67 -0.80 -12.53
N SER A 10 53.54 -0.17 -13.71
CA SER A 10 52.24 0.00 -14.38
C SER A 10 51.64 -1.34 -14.86
N VAL A 11 52.47 -2.24 -15.37
CA VAL A 11 52.05 -3.58 -15.79
C VAL A 11 51.66 -4.43 -14.59
N LEU A 12 52.39 -4.31 -13.46
CA LEU A 12 52.01 -5.00 -12.21
C LEU A 12 50.67 -4.51 -11.68
N MET A 13 50.38 -3.21 -11.77
CA MET A 13 49.09 -2.64 -11.31
C MET A 13 47.90 -3.13 -12.16
N VAL A 14 48.08 -3.30 -13.46
CA VAL A 14 47.05 -3.83 -14.36
C VAL A 14 46.82 -5.32 -14.12
N LEU A 15 47.85 -6.08 -13.83
CA LEU A 15 47.72 -7.51 -13.49
C LEU A 15 47.00 -7.77 -12.18
N CYS A 16 47.09 -6.87 -11.19
CA CYS A 16 46.34 -6.97 -9.95
C CYS A 16 44.83 -6.72 -10.11
N LEU A 17 44.40 -6.07 -11.19
CA LEU A 17 42.98 -5.83 -11.47
C LEU A 17 42.28 -7.09 -12.02
N PHE A 18 43.01 -8.07 -12.51
CA PHE A 18 42.45 -9.34 -13.02
C PHE A 18 42.53 -10.51 -12.03
N ALA A 19 43.16 -10.32 -10.87
CA ALA A 19 43.32 -11.33 -9.85
C ALA A 19 42.25 -11.25 -8.73
N GLY A 20 41.15 -10.54 -8.96
CA GLY A 20 40.07 -10.38 -8.01
C GLY A 20 38.79 -11.04 -8.46
N CYS A 21 38.51 -12.18 -7.90
CA CYS A 21 37.22 -12.76 -7.51
C CYS A 21 37.08 -14.22 -7.88
N GLY A 22 37.73 -15.04 -7.14
CA GLY A 22 37.18 -16.32 -6.74
C GLY A 22 37.07 -16.23 -5.21
N LYS A 23 35.97 -15.73 -4.67
CA LYS A 23 35.60 -15.91 -3.29
C LYS A 23 34.52 -16.96 -3.27
N ASP A 24 34.84 -18.11 -2.72
CA ASP A 24 33.85 -19.02 -2.16
C ASP A 24 33.13 -18.23 -1.08
N GLU A 25 31.83 -17.90 -1.32
CA GLU A 25 30.95 -17.35 -0.29
C GLU A 25 30.74 -18.44 0.76
N GLU A 26 31.34 -18.27 1.93
CA GLU A 26 30.91 -18.98 3.11
C GLU A 26 29.43 -18.65 3.35
N LYS A 27 28.56 -19.63 3.09
CA LYS A 27 27.11 -19.53 3.40
C LYS A 27 26.98 -19.32 4.90
N SER A 28 26.47 -18.15 5.27
CA SER A 28 25.93 -17.94 6.62
C SER A 28 24.78 -18.94 6.87
N PRO A 29 24.74 -19.68 7.98
CA PRO A 29 23.76 -20.74 8.21
C PRO A 29 22.30 -20.28 8.28
N ASP A 30 22.02 -18.98 8.38
CA ASP A 30 20.69 -18.42 8.66
C ASP A 30 20.15 -17.45 7.58
N ALA A 31 20.79 -17.36 6.41
CA ALA A 31 20.22 -16.61 5.32
C ALA A 31 19.28 -17.50 4.51
N PRO A 32 18.00 -17.13 4.31
CA PRO A 32 17.13 -17.86 3.41
C PRO A 32 17.74 -17.87 2.00
N ASP A 33 17.78 -19.04 1.39
CA ASP A 33 18.37 -19.26 0.06
C ASP A 33 17.50 -18.54 -1.00
N VAL A 34 17.81 -17.27 -1.27
CA VAL A 34 17.16 -16.49 -2.33
C VAL A 34 17.85 -16.79 -3.66
N ASN A 35 17.87 -18.08 -4.02
CA ASN A 35 18.17 -18.43 -5.39
C ASN A 35 16.96 -18.05 -6.25
N GLY A 36 17.12 -17.06 -7.11
CA GLY A 36 16.09 -16.48 -7.98
C GLY A 36 15.46 -17.44 -9.01
N ASP A 37 15.55 -18.75 -8.83
CA ASP A 37 14.93 -19.78 -9.66
C ASP A 37 13.96 -20.71 -8.90
N GLY A 38 13.59 -20.35 -7.66
CA GLY A 38 12.63 -21.10 -6.86
C GLY A 38 11.16 -20.90 -7.25
N LEU A 39 10.85 -20.14 -8.28
CA LEU A 39 9.54 -20.18 -8.90
C LEU A 39 9.45 -21.46 -9.71
N ASN A 40 8.89 -22.48 -9.08
CA ASN A 40 8.47 -23.71 -9.75
C ASN A 40 7.42 -23.33 -10.80
N LYS A 41 7.87 -23.03 -12.03
CA LYS A 41 7.03 -22.54 -13.17
C LYS A 41 5.90 -23.52 -13.53
N ASN A 42 5.72 -24.61 -12.80
CA ASN A 42 4.76 -25.66 -13.06
C ASN A 42 3.77 -25.93 -11.91
N GLU A 43 3.79 -25.17 -10.81
CA GLU A 43 2.66 -25.22 -9.90
C GLU A 43 1.53 -24.35 -10.50
N VAL A 44 0.66 -25.01 -11.26
CA VAL A 44 -0.66 -24.44 -11.57
C VAL A 44 -1.33 -24.17 -10.24
N VAL A 45 -1.46 -22.89 -9.89
CA VAL A 45 -2.16 -22.44 -8.67
C VAL A 45 -3.63 -22.78 -8.89
N ASN A 46 -4.05 -23.98 -8.49
CA ASN A 46 -5.45 -24.37 -8.51
C ASN A 46 -6.17 -23.67 -7.35
N GLY A 47 -7.17 -22.88 -7.65
CA GLY A 47 -8.01 -22.14 -6.69
C GLY A 47 -7.92 -20.63 -6.86
N PRO A 48 -8.77 -19.88 -6.16
CA PRO A 48 -8.80 -18.43 -6.24
C PRO A 48 -7.54 -17.80 -5.67
N ILE A 49 -7.11 -16.71 -6.28
CA ILE A 49 -5.95 -15.91 -5.86
C ILE A 49 -6.38 -14.48 -5.56
N ASN A 50 -5.69 -13.85 -4.62
CA ASN A 50 -5.78 -12.42 -4.42
C ASN A 50 -5.15 -11.71 -5.63
N PRO A 51 -5.89 -10.91 -6.40
CA PRO A 51 -5.37 -10.28 -7.61
C PRO A 51 -4.27 -9.24 -7.34
N LEU A 52 -4.15 -8.75 -6.09
CA LEU A 52 -3.15 -7.76 -5.68
C LEU A 52 -1.82 -8.39 -5.27
N THR A 53 -1.82 -9.63 -4.76
CA THR A 53 -0.61 -10.27 -4.20
C THR A 53 -0.22 -11.56 -4.92
N GLY A 54 -1.15 -12.17 -5.66
CA GLY A 54 -0.96 -13.49 -6.25
C GLY A 54 -1.04 -14.66 -5.26
N GLU A 55 -1.33 -14.40 -3.99
CA GLU A 55 -1.46 -15.41 -2.95
C GLU A 55 -2.80 -16.15 -3.03
N LYS A 56 -2.80 -17.42 -2.62
CA LYS A 56 -4.04 -18.22 -2.54
C LYS A 56 -4.98 -17.63 -1.49
N VAL A 57 -6.25 -17.55 -1.84
CA VAL A 57 -7.34 -17.11 -0.95
C VAL A 57 -8.46 -18.15 -0.92
N SER A 58 -9.33 -18.05 0.10
CA SER A 58 -10.46 -18.97 0.27
C SER A 58 -11.62 -18.66 -0.69
N GLU A 59 -11.75 -17.41 -1.10
CA GLU A 59 -12.86 -16.92 -1.92
C GLU A 59 -12.31 -16.15 -3.13
N ASP A 60 -12.97 -16.29 -4.28
CA ASP A 60 -12.61 -15.57 -5.49
C ASP A 60 -13.22 -14.15 -5.45
N ASN A 61 -12.35 -13.19 -5.21
CA ASN A 61 -12.66 -11.77 -5.21
C ASN A 61 -11.91 -11.04 -6.34
N SER A 62 -11.48 -11.76 -7.38
CA SER A 62 -10.65 -11.21 -8.45
C SER A 62 -11.38 -10.18 -9.32
N ASP A 63 -12.70 -10.19 -9.34
CA ASP A 63 -13.54 -9.24 -10.05
C ASP A 63 -14.03 -8.07 -9.17
N LEU A 64 -13.66 -8.06 -7.88
CA LEU A 64 -14.08 -7.01 -6.96
C LEU A 64 -13.09 -5.85 -6.90
N ARG A 65 -13.66 -4.66 -6.85
CA ARG A 65 -12.93 -3.40 -6.65
C ARG A 65 -12.30 -3.37 -5.27
N PRO A 66 -10.98 -3.11 -5.15
CA PRO A 66 -10.33 -3.03 -3.86
C PRO A 66 -10.69 -1.74 -3.11
N TYR A 67 -10.35 -1.71 -1.84
CA TYR A 67 -10.49 -0.53 -1.00
C TYR A 67 -9.12 0.14 -0.83
N CYS A 68 -9.02 1.41 -1.21
CA CYS A 68 -7.85 2.25 -0.98
C CYS A 68 -8.07 3.16 0.21
N VAL A 69 -7.40 2.89 1.32
CA VAL A 69 -7.64 3.56 2.61
C VAL A 69 -6.47 4.49 2.96
N MET A 70 -6.78 5.77 3.19
CA MET A 70 -5.77 6.76 3.60
C MET A 70 -5.42 6.64 5.07
N ILE A 71 -4.15 6.37 5.35
CA ILE A 71 -3.61 6.11 6.69
C ILE A 71 -2.70 7.25 7.15
N ASN A 72 -2.88 7.64 8.39
CA ASN A 72 -2.08 8.64 9.07
C ASN A 72 -0.74 8.05 9.53
N ASN A 73 0.38 8.61 9.10
CA ASN A 73 1.72 8.16 9.51
C ASN A 73 2.45 9.15 10.43
N HIS A 74 1.73 10.14 10.97
CA HIS A 74 2.30 11.01 12.01
C HIS A 74 2.75 10.19 13.22
N PRO A 75 3.89 10.51 13.87
CA PRO A 75 4.34 9.78 15.07
C PRO A 75 3.27 9.65 16.16
N ASP A 76 2.47 10.69 16.38
CA ASP A 76 1.38 10.69 17.38
C ASP A 76 0.17 9.84 16.98
N ALA A 77 0.07 9.48 15.70
CA ALA A 77 -0.98 8.61 15.17
C ALA A 77 -0.64 7.10 15.29
N ARG A 78 0.59 6.79 15.65
CA ARG A 78 1.06 5.41 15.76
C ARG A 78 0.70 4.78 17.11
N PRO A 79 0.53 3.44 17.17
CA PRO A 79 0.60 2.49 16.07
C PRO A 79 -0.62 2.57 15.14
N SER A 80 -0.40 2.29 13.84
CA SER A 80 -1.49 2.09 12.90
C SER A 80 -2.19 0.76 13.18
N VAL A 81 -3.50 0.69 12.92
CA VAL A 81 -4.31 -0.52 13.12
C VAL A 81 -4.80 -1.03 11.76
N GLY A 82 -4.82 -2.34 11.58
CA GLY A 82 -5.27 -3.00 10.35
C GLY A 82 -4.29 -2.99 9.19
N LEU A 83 -3.18 -2.26 9.31
CA LEU A 83 -2.23 -2.07 8.21
C LEU A 83 -1.53 -3.37 7.76
N SER A 84 -1.32 -4.31 8.68
CA SER A 84 -0.74 -5.63 8.37
C SER A 84 -1.65 -6.54 7.55
N GLN A 85 -2.91 -6.18 7.37
CA GLN A 85 -3.90 -6.92 6.56
C GLN A 85 -4.05 -6.33 5.15
N ALA A 86 -3.35 -5.23 4.86
CA ALA A 86 -3.33 -4.65 3.53
C ALA A 86 -2.52 -5.51 2.57
N SER A 87 -3.00 -5.66 1.34
CA SER A 87 -2.29 -6.33 0.26
C SER A 87 -1.10 -5.51 -0.24
N ILE A 88 -1.27 -4.19 -0.33
CA ILE A 88 -0.25 -3.25 -0.80
C ILE A 88 -0.28 -2.00 0.08
N ILE A 89 0.88 -1.40 0.33
CA ILE A 89 1.01 -0.12 1.02
C ILE A 89 1.85 0.82 0.17
N TYR A 90 1.28 1.96 -0.18
CA TYR A 90 1.98 3.09 -0.79
C TYR A 90 2.32 4.11 0.28
N GLU A 91 3.58 4.51 0.35
CA GLU A 91 4.03 5.58 1.23
C GLU A 91 4.65 6.71 0.41
N ALA A 92 4.19 7.94 0.62
CA ALA A 92 4.72 9.11 -0.05
C ALA A 92 4.79 10.32 0.90
N LEU A 93 5.66 11.26 0.58
CA LEU A 93 5.76 12.53 1.31
C LEU A 93 4.43 13.30 1.27
N ALA A 94 4.07 13.83 2.42
CA ALA A 94 2.97 14.76 2.60
C ALA A 94 3.49 16.06 3.20
N GLU A 95 2.61 16.86 3.79
CA GLU A 95 2.99 18.15 4.36
C GLU A 95 3.91 18.00 5.58
N GLY A 96 4.77 18.99 5.80
CA GLY A 96 5.62 19.06 6.99
C GLY A 96 6.76 18.04 7.06
N GLY A 97 7.12 17.44 5.93
CA GLY A 97 8.17 16.40 5.89
C GLY A 97 7.74 15.06 6.49
N ILE A 98 6.45 14.88 6.74
CA ILE A 98 5.87 13.63 7.24
C ILE A 98 5.32 12.84 6.06
N THR A 99 5.50 11.54 6.05
CA THR A 99 4.88 10.69 5.05
C THR A 99 3.41 10.38 5.40
N ARG A 100 2.66 9.99 4.40
CA ARG A 100 1.31 9.45 4.52
C ARG A 100 1.26 8.12 3.81
N MET A 101 0.36 7.24 4.22
CA MET A 101 0.21 5.96 3.55
C MET A 101 -1.18 5.84 2.92
N MET A 102 -1.25 5.05 1.84
CA MET A 102 -2.47 4.50 1.30
C MET A 102 -2.34 2.98 1.33
N ALA A 103 -3.23 2.34 2.07
CA ALA A 103 -3.31 0.90 2.17
C ALA A 103 -4.37 0.36 1.23
N VAL A 104 -4.02 -0.63 0.40
CA VAL A 104 -4.91 -1.28 -0.55
C VAL A 104 -5.32 -2.63 0.02
N PHE A 105 -6.62 -2.83 0.19
CA PHE A 105 -7.21 -4.06 0.71
C PHE A 105 -8.09 -4.70 -0.36
N ASN A 106 -7.97 -6.00 -0.53
CA ASN A 106 -8.90 -6.76 -1.37
C ASN A 106 -10.29 -6.85 -0.72
N ASP A 107 -10.34 -6.92 0.61
CA ASP A 107 -11.55 -6.84 1.41
C ASP A 107 -11.23 -6.14 2.74
N VAL A 108 -12.22 -5.50 3.34
CA VAL A 108 -12.10 -4.81 4.64
C VAL A 108 -13.05 -5.36 5.71
N ASP A 109 -13.89 -6.35 5.38
CA ASP A 109 -14.82 -6.93 6.34
C ASP A 109 -14.08 -7.56 7.54
N GLY A 110 -14.58 -7.32 8.74
CA GLY A 110 -13.96 -7.78 9.98
C GLY A 110 -12.68 -7.05 10.40
N ILE A 111 -12.20 -6.06 9.63
CA ILE A 111 -10.97 -5.33 9.91
C ILE A 111 -11.30 -3.98 10.56
N THR A 112 -10.58 -3.60 11.61
CA THR A 112 -10.51 -2.20 12.06
C THR A 112 -9.32 -1.53 11.38
N VAL A 113 -9.54 -0.38 10.72
CA VAL A 113 -8.50 0.33 9.98
C VAL A 113 -8.32 1.76 10.48
N GLY A 114 -7.10 2.17 10.73
CA GLY A 114 -6.78 3.57 11.06
C GLY A 114 -5.46 3.79 11.82
N SER A 115 -5.20 5.00 12.27
CA SER A 115 -6.10 6.18 12.09
C SER A 115 -6.10 6.67 10.64
N LEU A 116 -7.27 7.11 10.20
CA LEU A 116 -7.48 7.60 8.85
C LEU A 116 -6.88 9.01 8.68
N ARG A 117 -6.59 9.36 7.41
CA ARG A 117 -6.05 10.67 7.06
C ARG A 117 -6.63 11.20 5.75
N SER A 118 -6.33 12.48 5.49
CA SER A 118 -6.90 13.25 4.38
C SER A 118 -6.39 12.81 3.02
N ALA A 119 -7.29 12.86 2.04
CA ALA A 119 -7.01 12.65 0.62
C ALA A 119 -5.99 13.66 0.06
N ARG A 120 -5.21 13.22 -0.92
CA ARG A 120 -4.29 14.04 -1.72
C ARG A 120 -4.34 13.62 -3.18
N PRO A 121 -4.12 14.54 -4.14
CA PRO A 121 -4.27 14.27 -5.57
C PRO A 121 -3.51 13.05 -6.07
N TYR A 122 -2.25 12.90 -5.67
CA TYR A 122 -1.40 11.78 -6.12
C TYR A 122 -1.90 10.41 -5.63
N TYR A 123 -2.54 10.31 -4.46
CA TYR A 123 -3.17 9.08 -4.00
C TYR A 123 -4.48 8.77 -4.73
N ILE A 124 -5.22 9.81 -5.14
CA ILE A 124 -6.44 9.64 -5.94
C ILE A 124 -6.10 9.02 -7.28
N SER A 125 -5.03 9.47 -7.94
CA SER A 125 -4.56 8.87 -9.20
C SER A 125 -4.16 7.40 -9.02
N MET A 126 -3.53 7.05 -7.90
CA MET A 126 -3.21 5.65 -7.58
C MET A 126 -4.48 4.82 -7.34
N ALA A 127 -5.44 5.34 -6.56
CA ALA A 127 -6.71 4.65 -6.30
C ALA A 127 -7.53 4.45 -7.59
N GLN A 128 -7.50 5.43 -8.49
CA GLN A 128 -8.14 5.33 -9.81
C GLN A 128 -7.56 4.19 -10.66
N ALA A 129 -6.23 3.99 -10.62
CA ALA A 129 -5.58 2.90 -11.35
C ALA A 129 -6.05 1.50 -10.91
N TYR A 130 -6.58 1.38 -9.69
CA TYR A 130 -7.20 0.17 -9.17
C TYR A 130 -8.72 0.13 -9.35
N ASP A 131 -9.34 1.15 -9.93
CA ASP A 131 -10.80 1.32 -9.89
C ASP A 131 -11.35 1.16 -8.46
N ALA A 132 -10.59 1.61 -7.47
CA ALA A 132 -10.84 1.35 -6.06
C ALA A 132 -11.95 2.21 -5.48
N ILE A 133 -12.61 1.71 -4.41
CA ILE A 133 -13.41 2.56 -3.52
C ILE A 133 -12.44 3.26 -2.56
N TYR A 134 -12.44 4.60 -2.59
CA TYR A 134 -11.44 5.43 -1.89
C TYR A 134 -11.93 5.90 -0.52
N ILE A 135 -11.25 5.51 0.55
CA ILE A 135 -11.62 5.78 1.94
C ILE A 135 -10.66 6.79 2.56
N HIS A 136 -11.15 7.91 3.05
CA HIS A 136 -10.31 8.98 3.58
C HIS A 136 -10.99 9.77 4.71
N ALA A 137 -10.24 10.67 5.34
CA ALA A 137 -10.74 11.55 6.40
C ALA A 137 -10.40 13.01 6.06
N GLY A 138 -11.29 13.69 5.37
CA GLY A 138 -11.04 15.01 4.82
C GLY A 138 -10.11 14.99 3.60
N GLY A 139 -9.76 16.15 3.08
CA GLY A 139 -8.91 16.29 1.90
C GLY A 139 -8.46 17.71 1.65
N SER A 140 -7.47 17.91 0.76
CA SER A 140 -7.19 19.22 0.19
C SER A 140 -8.29 19.59 -0.80
N GLU A 141 -8.46 20.88 -1.07
CA GLU A 141 -9.46 21.36 -2.05
C GLU A 141 -9.20 20.74 -3.44
N GLN A 142 -7.94 20.61 -3.84
CA GLN A 142 -7.59 19.93 -5.09
C GLN A 142 -8.02 18.46 -5.06
N ALA A 143 -7.80 17.73 -3.95
CA ALA A 143 -8.23 16.34 -3.82
C ALA A 143 -9.75 16.19 -3.97
N TYR A 144 -10.54 17.07 -3.39
CA TYR A 144 -11.99 17.06 -3.57
C TYR A 144 -12.41 17.37 -5.01
N SER A 145 -11.71 18.31 -5.66
CA SER A 145 -11.92 18.60 -7.08
C SER A 145 -11.65 17.37 -7.96
N ASP A 146 -10.53 16.69 -7.69
CA ASP A 146 -10.12 15.49 -8.46
C ASP A 146 -11.09 14.33 -8.25
N ILE A 147 -11.48 14.03 -7.01
CA ILE A 147 -12.50 13.01 -6.69
C ILE A 147 -13.77 13.26 -7.52
N LYS A 148 -14.24 14.50 -7.54
CA LYS A 148 -15.45 14.88 -8.29
C LYS A 148 -15.25 14.78 -9.80
N THR A 149 -14.13 15.29 -10.32
CA THR A 149 -13.87 15.37 -11.77
C THR A 149 -13.63 13.99 -12.36
N LEU A 150 -12.94 13.12 -11.62
CA LEU A 150 -12.63 11.75 -12.04
C LEU A 150 -13.74 10.75 -11.72
N GLY A 151 -14.79 11.17 -10.99
CA GLY A 151 -15.90 10.30 -10.62
C GLY A 151 -15.52 9.19 -9.64
N ILE A 152 -14.53 9.43 -8.76
CA ILE A 152 -14.04 8.41 -7.84
C ILE A 152 -15.10 8.11 -6.77
N ASP A 153 -15.49 6.85 -6.67
CA ASP A 153 -16.29 6.37 -5.55
C ASP A 153 -15.50 6.49 -4.26
N ASN A 154 -16.04 7.24 -3.30
CA ASN A 154 -15.30 7.52 -2.08
C ASN A 154 -16.20 7.61 -0.85
N MET A 155 -15.59 7.38 0.31
CA MET A 155 -16.18 7.62 1.63
C MET A 155 -15.28 8.55 2.43
N ASP A 156 -15.87 9.63 2.98
CA ASP A 156 -15.14 10.62 3.76
C ASP A 156 -15.60 10.63 5.22
N GLY A 157 -14.75 10.18 6.13
CA GLY A 157 -15.04 10.15 7.56
C GLY A 157 -15.18 11.53 8.23
N VAL A 158 -15.00 12.63 7.49
CA VAL A 158 -15.13 14.00 7.98
C VAL A 158 -16.29 14.76 7.30
N ARG A 159 -16.43 14.62 5.98
CA ARG A 159 -17.42 15.33 5.18
C ARG A 159 -18.44 14.40 4.51
N GLY A 160 -18.41 13.10 4.81
CA GLY A 160 -19.36 12.12 4.26
C GLY A 160 -20.80 12.52 4.54
N ALA A 161 -21.59 12.64 3.49
CA ALA A 161 -22.96 13.16 3.56
C ALA A 161 -24.02 12.11 3.26
N ARG A 162 -23.63 10.89 2.84
CA ARG A 162 -24.61 9.84 2.55
C ARG A 162 -25.20 9.27 3.84
N SER A 163 -26.48 8.99 3.83
CA SER A 163 -27.16 8.40 4.98
C SER A 163 -26.53 7.06 5.37
N GLY A 164 -26.11 6.93 6.61
CA GLY A 164 -25.46 5.73 7.14
C GLY A 164 -23.93 5.72 7.01
N GLU A 165 -23.33 6.54 6.18
CA GLU A 165 -21.88 6.60 5.99
C GLU A 165 -21.11 6.87 7.29
N ALA A 166 -21.58 7.81 8.08
CA ALA A 166 -20.96 8.20 9.35
C ALA A 166 -20.87 7.05 10.37
N SER A 167 -21.77 6.05 10.29
CA SER A 167 -21.75 4.90 11.19
C SER A 167 -20.55 3.96 10.95
N SER A 168 -19.90 4.06 9.80
CA SER A 168 -18.69 3.29 9.46
C SER A 168 -17.45 3.80 10.18
N TYR A 169 -17.53 4.95 10.86
CA TYR A 169 -16.39 5.58 11.50
C TYR A 169 -16.62 5.82 12.99
N TYR A 170 -15.53 5.86 13.73
CA TYR A 170 -15.55 6.24 15.15
C TYR A 170 -14.26 6.93 15.56
N ARG A 171 -14.33 7.68 16.67
CA ARG A 171 -13.14 8.25 17.34
C ARG A 171 -12.68 7.30 18.43
N ASP A 172 -11.41 6.90 18.38
CA ASP A 172 -10.80 6.07 19.42
C ASP A 172 -10.73 6.84 20.74
N GLN A 173 -11.58 6.43 21.69
CA GLN A 173 -11.71 7.08 22.98
C GLN A 173 -10.45 6.90 23.85
N THR A 174 -9.72 5.80 23.67
CA THR A 174 -8.45 5.57 24.37
C THR A 174 -7.43 6.62 23.97
N ARG A 175 -7.27 6.88 22.68
CA ARG A 175 -6.36 7.91 22.17
C ARG A 175 -6.79 9.32 22.61
N LEU A 176 -8.07 9.61 22.61
CA LEU A 176 -8.60 10.89 23.11
C LEU A 176 -8.29 11.08 24.59
N SER A 177 -8.48 10.04 25.42
CA SER A 177 -8.18 10.11 26.85
C SER A 177 -6.69 10.25 27.15
N GLN A 178 -5.82 9.80 26.23
CA GLN A 178 -4.38 10.01 26.27
C GLN A 178 -3.93 11.40 25.79
N GLY A 179 -4.86 12.29 25.45
CA GLY A 179 -4.59 13.63 24.97
C GLY A 179 -4.08 13.72 23.53
N LYS A 180 -4.27 12.66 22.73
CA LYS A 180 -3.93 12.71 21.30
C LYS A 180 -4.82 13.70 20.57
N ASN A 181 -4.25 14.42 19.59
CA ASN A 181 -5.03 15.33 18.75
C ASN A 181 -6.12 14.53 18.01
N VAL A 182 -7.30 15.13 17.89
CA VAL A 182 -8.49 14.55 17.26
C VAL A 182 -8.21 14.00 15.85
N GLU A 183 -7.29 14.63 15.11
CA GLU A 183 -6.90 14.19 13.77
C GLU A 183 -6.15 12.83 13.73
N HIS A 184 -5.72 12.32 14.89
CA HIS A 184 -5.04 11.04 15.04
C HIS A 184 -5.93 9.92 15.59
N THR A 185 -7.23 10.16 15.69
CA THR A 185 -8.16 9.30 16.43
C THR A 185 -9.32 8.74 15.61
N LEU A 186 -9.43 9.05 14.31
CA LEU A 186 -10.51 8.52 13.47
C LEU A 186 -10.14 7.16 12.91
N PHE A 187 -11.03 6.19 13.15
CA PHE A 187 -10.92 4.81 12.66
C PHE A 187 -12.14 4.41 11.86
N ALA A 188 -11.98 3.45 10.95
CA ALA A 188 -13.06 2.80 10.26
C ALA A 188 -13.32 1.40 10.85
N ASP A 189 -14.61 1.09 11.02
CA ASP A 189 -15.12 -0.25 11.25
C ASP A 189 -15.33 -0.89 9.87
N GLY A 190 -14.48 -1.82 9.50
CA GLY A 190 -14.46 -2.39 8.15
C GLY A 190 -15.74 -3.14 7.79
N SER A 191 -16.37 -3.83 8.74
CA SER A 191 -17.64 -4.51 8.48
C SER A 191 -18.77 -3.54 8.13
N LYS A 192 -18.85 -2.42 8.85
CA LYS A 192 -19.83 -1.37 8.53
C LYS A 192 -19.48 -0.67 7.22
N LEU A 193 -18.20 -0.46 6.96
CA LEU A 193 -17.72 0.12 5.72
C LEU A 193 -18.06 -0.77 4.53
N ALA A 194 -17.74 -2.07 4.57
CA ALA A 194 -18.09 -3.03 3.54
C ALA A 194 -19.60 -3.12 3.31
N SER A 195 -20.40 -3.17 4.39
CA SER A 195 -21.85 -3.15 4.31
C SER A 195 -22.40 -1.88 3.68
N PHE A 196 -21.84 -0.71 4.02
CA PHE A 196 -22.22 0.55 3.38
C PHE A 196 -21.88 0.54 1.89
N CYS A 197 -20.68 0.13 1.52
CA CYS A 197 -20.25 0.07 0.12
C CYS A 197 -21.13 -0.86 -0.70
N LYS A 198 -21.48 -2.04 -0.18
CA LYS A 198 -22.37 -3.00 -0.83
C LYS A 198 -23.76 -2.42 -1.18
N ASN A 199 -24.23 -1.48 -0.39
CA ASN A 199 -25.55 -0.87 -0.58
C ASN A 199 -25.52 0.42 -1.42
N ASN A 200 -24.35 1.00 -1.68
CA ASN A 200 -24.24 2.33 -2.28
C ASN A 200 -23.33 2.41 -3.51
N TYR A 201 -22.52 1.40 -3.78
CA TYR A 201 -21.58 1.36 -4.91
C TYR A 201 -21.69 0.06 -5.68
N GLU A 202 -21.30 0.09 -6.94
CA GLU A 202 -20.97 -1.13 -7.69
C GLU A 202 -19.64 -1.68 -7.14
N LEU A 203 -19.65 -2.94 -6.71
CA LEU A 203 -18.47 -3.58 -6.12
C LEU A 203 -17.60 -4.32 -7.12
N LYS A 204 -18.12 -4.59 -8.32
CA LYS A 204 -17.35 -5.22 -9.38
C LYS A 204 -16.69 -4.16 -10.24
N HIS A 205 -15.55 -4.52 -10.79
CA HIS A 205 -14.91 -3.70 -11.80
C HIS A 205 -15.83 -3.49 -13.01
N ASP A 206 -15.78 -2.30 -13.58
CA ASP A 206 -16.41 -2.03 -14.86
C ASP A 206 -15.79 -2.93 -15.94
N SER A 207 -16.59 -3.34 -16.92
CA SER A 207 -16.15 -4.21 -18.03
C SER A 207 -15.02 -3.60 -18.89
N SER A 208 -14.79 -2.32 -18.78
CA SER A 208 -13.68 -1.61 -19.43
C SER A 208 -12.39 -1.59 -18.58
N TYR A 209 -12.46 -2.00 -17.31
CA TYR A 209 -11.30 -2.07 -16.45
C TYR A 209 -10.41 -3.23 -16.88
N ASP A 210 -9.21 -2.90 -17.33
CA ASP A 210 -8.18 -3.88 -17.68
C ASP A 210 -7.16 -3.97 -16.53
N ASN A 211 -7.21 -5.07 -15.79
CA ASN A 211 -6.27 -5.38 -14.73
C ASN A 211 -5.07 -6.21 -15.20
N THR A 212 -4.93 -6.42 -16.51
CA THR A 212 -3.76 -7.08 -17.05
C THR A 212 -2.57 -6.14 -16.98
N TYR A 213 -1.82 -6.25 -15.93
CA TYR A 213 -0.46 -5.71 -15.89
C TYR A 213 0.38 -6.57 -16.84
N GLY A 214 0.49 -6.09 -18.08
CA GLY A 214 1.27 -6.73 -19.14
C GLY A 214 2.77 -6.69 -18.88
#